data_43e60ccb0631fb6d64aa2fb3b3da9d80
#
_entry.id   43e60ccb0631fb6d64aa2fb3b3da9d80
#
_cell.length_a   1.000
_cell.length_b   1.000
_cell.length_c   1.000
_cell.angle_alpha   90.00
_cell.angle_beta   90.00
_cell.angle_gamma   90.00
#
_symmetry.space_group_name_H-M   'P 1'
#
loop_
_entity.id
_entity.type
_entity.pdbx_description
1 polymer ?
#
loop_
_entity_poly.entity_id
_entity_poly.type
_entity_poly.pdbx_seq_one_letter_code
_entity_poly.pdbx_strand_id
1 'polypeptide(L)'
;HFLPTDYSEFNNSMISYNAPTTVLFNGKSEHKYSWAISECSKLVYFKTGVREQDGLVYINIKIPLKQYTNCFKTTFKIRIDCETKSFSDGIKGIAAWWEGELKTPPLSVPDAAKDALYSFWYSYHRDFNAEIIEKECKLAAELGFKSTIIDDGWQTNNGGWEGYEICGDWNVGLSKFPDMKKHISNVHKLGMK
;
A
#
# COMPACT_ATOMS: atom_id res chain seq x y z
N HIS A 1 -11.82 -9.46 24.26
CA HIS A 1 -12.17 -9.10 22.89
C HIS A 1 -12.47 -7.61 22.88
N PHE A 2 -11.47 -6.82 22.50
CA PHE A 2 -11.68 -5.41 22.26
C PHE A 2 -12.22 -5.27 20.84
N LEU A 3 -13.52 -5.11 20.70
CA LEU A 3 -14.05 -4.42 19.53
C LEU A 3 -13.53 -2.98 19.66
N PRO A 4 -12.96 -2.39 18.62
CA PRO A 4 -12.64 -0.98 18.66
C PRO A 4 -13.93 -0.22 18.83
N THR A 5 -14.19 0.19 20.06
CA THR A 5 -15.35 1.01 20.43
C THR A 5 -15.17 2.46 20.04
N ASP A 6 -13.98 2.83 19.58
CA ASP A 6 -13.75 4.20 19.19
C ASP A 6 -14.37 4.53 17.84
N TYR A 7 -15.62 4.99 17.95
CA TYR A 7 -16.42 5.53 16.89
C TYR A 7 -16.15 7.03 16.67
N SER A 8 -15.13 7.58 17.33
CA SER A 8 -14.90 9.01 17.42
C SER A 8 -14.29 9.63 16.17
N GLU A 9 -13.46 8.91 15.43
CA GLU A 9 -12.71 9.47 14.33
C GLU A 9 -13.16 8.97 12.95
N PHE A 10 -13.13 9.90 11.97
CA PHE A 10 -13.34 9.55 10.57
C PHE A 10 -12.03 9.22 9.88
N ASN A 11 -12.02 8.14 9.14
CA ASN A 11 -10.97 7.85 8.18
C ASN A 11 -11.22 8.65 6.90
N ASN A 12 -10.14 9.13 6.30
CA ASN A 12 -10.17 9.76 5.00
C ASN A 12 -9.89 8.71 3.93
N SER A 13 -10.66 8.74 2.87
CA SER A 13 -10.44 7.87 1.73
C SER A 13 -10.49 8.64 0.43
N MET A 14 -9.50 8.43 -0.39
CA MET A 14 -9.52 8.64 -1.84
C MET A 14 -8.47 7.70 -2.42
N ILE A 15 -8.49 7.52 -3.74
CA ILE A 15 -7.68 6.50 -4.44
C ILE A 15 -6.18 6.51 -4.09
N SER A 16 -5.65 7.65 -3.67
CA SER A 16 -4.24 7.82 -3.29
C SER A 16 -3.92 7.55 -1.82
N TYR A 17 -4.93 7.28 -0.99
CA TYR A 17 -4.75 7.06 0.46
C TYR A 17 -5.23 5.69 0.89
N ASN A 18 -6.55 5.58 1.11
CA ASN A 18 -7.21 4.40 1.63
C ASN A 18 -8.41 4.04 0.77
N ALA A 19 -8.69 2.76 0.63
CA ALA A 19 -9.93 2.31 0.02
C ALA A 19 -11.13 2.61 0.94
N PRO A 20 -12.25 3.13 0.40
CA PRO A 20 -13.45 3.45 1.18
C PRO A 20 -14.26 2.20 1.51
N THR A 21 -13.75 1.40 2.41
CA THR A 21 -14.30 0.12 2.81
C THR A 21 -13.91 -0.25 4.24
N THR A 22 -14.69 -1.13 4.85
CA THR A 22 -14.33 -1.79 6.10
C THR A 22 -14.76 -3.25 6.04
N VAL A 23 -13.90 -4.13 6.53
CA VAL A 23 -14.20 -5.56 6.69
C VAL A 23 -14.12 -5.91 8.16
N LEU A 24 -15.21 -6.43 8.71
CA LEU A 24 -15.28 -6.96 10.06
C LEU A 24 -15.14 -8.48 10.02
N PHE A 25 -14.26 -9.01 10.84
CA PHE A 25 -14.00 -10.44 10.94
C PHE A 25 -13.77 -10.85 12.40
N ASN A 26 -13.93 -12.13 12.68
CA ASN A 26 -13.71 -12.65 14.02
C ASN A 26 -12.25 -13.12 14.23
N GLY A 27 -11.95 -13.58 15.45
CA GLY A 27 -10.62 -14.10 15.81
C GLY A 27 -10.17 -15.35 15.04
N LYS A 28 -11.05 -15.95 14.21
CA LYS A 28 -10.75 -17.07 13.33
C LYS A 28 -10.58 -16.64 11.86
N SER A 29 -10.47 -15.34 11.60
CA SER A 29 -10.41 -14.76 10.26
C SER A 29 -11.63 -15.06 9.38
N GLU A 30 -12.76 -15.35 10.00
CA GLU A 30 -14.03 -15.47 9.28
C GLU A 30 -14.64 -14.10 9.07
N HIS A 31 -14.93 -13.76 7.82
CA HIS A 31 -15.67 -12.58 7.44
C HIS A 31 -17.07 -12.61 8.07
N LYS A 32 -17.49 -11.53 8.66
CA LYS A 32 -18.81 -11.37 9.25
C LYS A 32 -19.62 -10.31 8.55
N TYR A 33 -18.95 -9.25 8.13
CA TYR A 33 -19.60 -8.09 7.57
C TYR A 33 -18.60 -7.23 6.81
N SER A 34 -18.97 -6.74 5.65
CA SER A 34 -18.20 -5.71 4.97
C SER A 34 -19.08 -4.75 4.21
N TRP A 35 -18.55 -3.56 3.98
CA TRP A 35 -19.15 -2.57 3.10
C TRP A 35 -18.09 -1.88 2.27
N ALA A 36 -18.51 -1.37 1.13
CA ALA A 36 -17.71 -0.54 0.23
C ALA A 36 -18.61 0.46 -0.49
N ILE A 37 -18.04 1.62 -0.88
CA ILE A 37 -18.73 2.61 -1.70
C ILE A 37 -18.08 2.74 -3.06
N SER A 38 -18.87 3.04 -4.10
CA SER A 38 -18.40 3.17 -5.48
C SER A 38 -17.53 4.42 -5.73
N GLU A 39 -17.62 5.45 -4.88
CA GLU A 39 -16.76 6.63 -5.01
C GLU A 39 -15.42 6.38 -4.33
N CYS A 40 -14.36 6.21 -5.10
CA CYS A 40 -13.00 6.02 -4.62
C CYS A 40 -11.98 6.97 -5.28
N SER A 41 -12.43 7.81 -6.21
CA SER A 41 -11.58 8.80 -6.88
C SER A 41 -11.53 10.14 -6.15
N LYS A 42 -12.55 10.47 -5.38
CA LYS A 42 -12.69 11.71 -4.63
C LYS A 42 -12.74 11.44 -3.13
N LEU A 43 -12.60 12.49 -2.36
CA LEU A 43 -12.56 12.39 -0.90
C LEU A 43 -13.88 11.88 -0.34
N VAL A 44 -13.80 10.83 0.45
CA VAL A 44 -14.87 10.26 1.26
C VAL A 44 -14.37 10.17 2.69
N TYR A 45 -15.16 10.66 3.63
CA TYR A 45 -14.93 10.42 5.06
C TYR A 45 -15.81 9.28 5.52
N PHE A 46 -15.24 8.33 6.22
CA PHE A 46 -16.02 7.22 6.75
C PHE A 46 -15.55 6.78 8.13
N LYS A 47 -16.45 6.21 8.87
CA LYS A 47 -16.15 5.46 10.09
C LYS A 47 -17.11 4.29 10.25
N THR A 48 -16.60 3.22 10.83
CA THR A 48 -17.35 2.02 11.16
C THR A 48 -16.97 1.59 12.56
N GLY A 49 -17.95 1.30 13.38
CA GLY A 49 -17.72 0.86 14.75
C GLY A 49 -18.99 0.44 15.44
N VAL A 50 -18.85 -0.11 16.63
CA VAL A 50 -19.95 -0.49 17.50
C VAL A 50 -20.34 0.70 18.37
N ARG A 51 -21.61 1.05 18.38
CA ARG A 51 -22.12 2.06 19.29
C ARG A 51 -22.47 1.42 20.65
N GLU A 52 -21.90 1.95 21.72
CA GLU A 52 -22.05 1.37 23.05
C GLU A 52 -23.50 1.35 23.55
N GLN A 53 -24.33 2.35 23.17
CA GLN A 53 -25.69 2.50 23.66
C GLN A 53 -26.61 1.36 23.24
N ASP A 54 -26.34 0.69 22.11
CA ASP A 54 -27.25 -0.33 21.56
C ASP A 54 -26.50 -1.58 21.05
N GLY A 55 -25.18 -1.57 21.06
CA GLY A 55 -24.36 -2.67 20.59
C GLY A 55 -24.41 -2.92 19.08
N LEU A 56 -24.97 -1.99 18.30
CA LEU A 56 -25.10 -2.13 16.85
C LEU A 56 -23.87 -1.60 16.12
N VAL A 57 -23.58 -2.19 14.96
CA VAL A 57 -22.53 -1.69 14.04
C VAL A 57 -23.09 -0.54 13.22
N TYR A 58 -22.42 0.59 13.31
CA TYR A 58 -22.76 1.78 12.54
C TYR A 58 -21.73 2.04 11.46
N ILE A 59 -22.22 2.40 10.29
CA ILE A 59 -21.44 2.89 9.17
C ILE A 59 -21.85 4.34 8.92
N ASN A 60 -20.93 5.26 9.05
CA ASN A 60 -21.11 6.65 8.67
C ASN A 60 -20.24 6.99 7.48
N ILE A 61 -20.87 7.56 6.44
CA ILE A 61 -20.19 8.00 5.23
C ILE A 61 -20.56 9.46 5.00
N LYS A 62 -19.53 10.32 4.82
CA LYS A 62 -19.71 11.73 4.49
C LYS A 62 -18.99 12.01 3.16
N ILE A 63 -19.72 12.53 2.21
CA ILE A 63 -19.21 12.88 0.87
C ILE A 63 -19.30 14.39 0.71
N PRO A 64 -18.14 15.11 0.62
CA PRO A 64 -18.14 16.55 0.40
C PRO A 64 -18.66 16.89 -0.99
N LEU A 65 -19.86 17.41 -1.11
CA LEU A 65 -20.49 17.73 -2.40
C LEU A 65 -19.76 18.84 -3.18
N LYS A 66 -18.98 19.67 -2.51
CA LYS A 66 -18.17 20.73 -3.14
C LYS A 66 -17.21 20.23 -4.24
N GLN A 67 -16.83 18.99 -4.18
CA GLN A 67 -15.93 18.38 -5.18
C GLN A 67 -16.64 18.00 -6.50
N TYR A 68 -17.94 18.21 -6.59
CA TYR A 68 -18.80 17.90 -7.76
C TYR A 68 -19.37 19.17 -8.40
N THR A 69 -18.56 20.20 -8.54
CA THR A 69 -18.99 21.56 -8.93
C THR A 69 -19.73 21.66 -10.26
N ASN A 70 -19.52 20.73 -11.18
CA ASN A 70 -20.14 20.72 -12.50
C ASN A 70 -21.15 19.58 -12.69
N CYS A 71 -21.64 18.99 -11.59
CA CYS A 71 -22.52 17.84 -11.65
C CYS A 71 -23.87 18.14 -11.04
N PHE A 72 -24.93 18.17 -11.86
CA PHE A 72 -26.30 18.37 -11.41
C PHE A 72 -26.90 17.13 -10.71
N LYS A 73 -26.33 15.94 -10.96
CA LYS A 73 -26.74 14.67 -10.38
C LYS A 73 -25.55 13.75 -10.25
N THR A 74 -25.39 13.20 -9.07
CA THR A 74 -24.41 12.13 -8.81
C THR A 74 -25.10 10.95 -8.15
N THR A 75 -24.60 9.76 -8.41
CA THR A 75 -25.13 8.50 -7.86
C THR A 75 -24.00 7.74 -7.21
N PHE A 76 -24.20 7.33 -5.99
CA PHE A 76 -23.30 6.47 -5.24
C PHE A 76 -23.95 5.12 -5.02
N LYS A 77 -23.18 4.06 -5.14
CA LYS A 77 -23.58 2.72 -4.78
C LYS A 77 -22.85 2.29 -3.52
N ILE A 78 -23.54 1.62 -2.64
CA ILE A 78 -22.96 1.01 -1.45
C ILE A 78 -23.17 -0.49 -1.58
N ARG A 79 -22.08 -1.24 -1.53
CA ARG A 79 -22.10 -2.69 -1.37
C ARG A 79 -22.07 -3.02 0.10
N ILE A 80 -22.96 -3.92 0.51
CA ILE A 80 -22.96 -4.52 1.84
C ILE A 80 -22.92 -6.03 1.64
N ASP A 81 -22.06 -6.71 2.39
CA ASP A 81 -21.87 -8.16 2.33
C ASP A 81 -21.88 -8.71 3.76
N CYS A 82 -22.80 -9.62 4.03
CA CYS A 82 -23.01 -10.26 5.34
C CYS A 82 -22.76 -11.79 5.27
N GLU A 83 -22.25 -12.30 4.16
CA GLU A 83 -21.99 -13.72 4.00
C GLU A 83 -20.80 -14.16 4.87
N THR A 84 -20.95 -15.32 5.50
CA THR A 84 -19.84 -15.96 6.23
C THR A 84 -18.91 -16.65 5.23
N LYS A 85 -17.68 -16.17 5.17
CA LYS A 85 -16.63 -16.67 4.28
C LYS A 85 -15.27 -16.35 4.89
N SER A 86 -14.17 -16.63 4.20
CA SER A 86 -12.86 -16.19 4.67
C SER A 86 -12.73 -14.65 4.57
N PHE A 87 -11.90 -14.06 5.43
CA PHE A 87 -11.56 -12.64 5.36
C PHE A 87 -11.02 -12.24 3.97
N SER A 88 -10.16 -13.07 3.40
CA SER A 88 -9.59 -12.84 2.07
C SER A 88 -10.62 -12.86 0.95
N ASP A 89 -11.63 -13.74 1.04
CA ASP A 89 -12.72 -13.77 0.05
C ASP A 89 -13.64 -12.56 0.17
N GLY A 90 -13.81 -12.04 1.39
CA GLY A 90 -14.49 -10.77 1.62
C GLY A 90 -13.81 -9.62 0.87
N ILE A 91 -12.48 -9.49 1.02
CA ILE A 91 -11.69 -8.47 0.32
C ILE A 91 -11.71 -8.67 -1.20
N LYS A 92 -11.52 -9.90 -1.69
CA LYS A 92 -11.60 -10.20 -3.13
C LYS A 92 -12.95 -9.82 -3.73
N GLY A 93 -14.04 -10.09 -2.99
CA GLY A 93 -15.38 -9.71 -3.42
C GLY A 93 -15.58 -8.19 -3.55
N ILE A 94 -14.95 -7.39 -2.69
CA ILE A 94 -14.95 -5.94 -2.78
C ILE A 94 -14.14 -5.48 -4.00
N ALA A 95 -12.94 -6.02 -4.18
CA ALA A 95 -12.09 -5.68 -5.32
C ALA A 95 -12.79 -5.96 -6.66
N ALA A 96 -13.37 -7.15 -6.83
CA ALA A 96 -14.11 -7.53 -8.03
C ALA A 96 -15.32 -6.61 -8.27
N TRP A 97 -16.01 -6.18 -7.20
CA TRP A 97 -17.11 -5.24 -7.32
C TRP A 97 -16.63 -3.87 -7.81
N TRP A 98 -15.52 -3.36 -7.29
CA TRP A 98 -14.95 -2.09 -7.76
C TRP A 98 -14.48 -2.15 -9.20
N GLU A 99 -13.85 -3.23 -9.62
CA GLU A 99 -13.47 -3.44 -11.03
C GLU A 99 -14.67 -3.26 -11.97
N GLY A 100 -15.82 -3.83 -11.60
CA GLY A 100 -17.07 -3.68 -12.34
C GLY A 100 -17.65 -2.26 -12.32
N GLU A 101 -17.62 -1.59 -11.15
CA GLU A 101 -18.21 -0.25 -10.97
C GLU A 101 -17.36 0.86 -11.58
N LEU A 102 -16.03 0.80 -11.44
CA LEU A 102 -15.12 1.83 -11.93
C LEU A 102 -14.92 1.77 -13.44
N LYS A 103 -15.23 0.65 -14.06
CA LYS A 103 -14.99 0.40 -15.50
C LYS A 103 -13.54 0.66 -15.93
N THR A 104 -12.64 0.58 -15.01
CA THR A 104 -11.19 0.71 -15.22
C THR A 104 -10.56 -0.66 -14.95
N PRO A 105 -9.99 -1.30 -15.97
CA PRO A 105 -9.31 -2.58 -15.75
C PRO A 105 -8.08 -2.36 -14.85
N PRO A 106 -7.74 -3.33 -14.02
CA PRO A 106 -6.47 -3.31 -13.30
C PRO A 106 -5.30 -3.16 -14.26
N LEU A 107 -4.29 -2.39 -13.88
CA LEU A 107 -3.06 -2.31 -14.65
C LEU A 107 -2.37 -3.68 -14.66
N SER A 108 -1.74 -4.00 -15.80
CA SER A 108 -0.88 -5.17 -15.88
C SER A 108 0.29 -5.01 -14.90
N VAL A 109 0.44 -5.96 -14.00
CA VAL A 109 1.52 -5.99 -13.02
C VAL A 109 2.65 -6.83 -13.57
N PRO A 110 3.89 -6.31 -13.68
CA PRO A 110 5.05 -7.10 -14.07
C PRO A 110 5.26 -8.30 -13.14
N ASP A 111 5.71 -9.44 -13.68
CA ASP A 111 5.91 -10.64 -12.86
C ASP A 111 6.89 -10.42 -11.71
N ALA A 112 7.94 -9.61 -11.95
CA ALA A 112 8.88 -9.23 -10.89
C ALA A 112 8.25 -8.53 -9.68
N ALA A 113 7.10 -7.86 -9.85
CA ALA A 113 6.38 -7.21 -8.75
C ALA A 113 5.49 -8.18 -7.94
N LYS A 114 5.37 -9.43 -8.38
CA LYS A 114 4.66 -10.51 -7.65
C LYS A 114 5.61 -11.33 -6.78
N ASP A 115 6.91 -11.18 -6.98
CA ASP A 115 7.94 -11.88 -6.23
C ASP A 115 8.32 -11.14 -4.95
N ALA A 116 8.96 -11.84 -4.03
CA ALA A 116 9.49 -11.21 -2.82
C ALA A 116 10.60 -10.21 -3.17
N LEU A 117 10.48 -9.01 -2.63
CA LEU A 117 11.41 -7.90 -2.81
C LEU A 117 12.20 -7.68 -1.52
N TYR A 118 13.52 -7.54 -1.63
CA TYR A 118 14.40 -7.19 -0.53
C TYR A 118 14.66 -5.68 -0.50
N SER A 119 14.33 -5.03 0.60
CA SER A 119 14.56 -3.59 0.82
C SER A 119 15.70 -3.38 1.80
N PHE A 120 16.64 -2.51 1.47
CA PHE A 120 17.77 -2.15 2.32
C PHE A 120 17.41 -1.10 3.38
N TRP A 121 16.30 -0.39 3.23
CA TRP A 121 15.94 0.74 4.08
C TRP A 121 15.93 0.39 5.57
N TYR A 122 15.31 -0.70 5.95
CA TYR A 122 15.17 -1.04 7.37
C TYR A 122 16.44 -1.56 8.04
N SER A 123 17.39 -2.07 7.25
CA SER A 123 18.66 -2.60 7.78
C SER A 123 19.78 -1.57 7.80
N TYR A 124 19.83 -0.73 6.80
CA TYR A 124 20.97 0.16 6.56
C TYR A 124 20.59 1.63 6.47
N HIS A 125 19.31 1.95 6.31
CA HIS A 125 18.85 3.30 5.98
C HIS A 125 19.64 3.84 4.78
N ARG A 126 20.50 4.84 5.01
CA ARG A 126 21.35 5.45 3.99
C ARG A 126 22.83 5.08 4.14
N ASP A 127 23.15 4.22 5.12
CA ASP A 127 24.52 3.82 5.44
C ASP A 127 24.91 2.52 4.72
N PHE A 128 25.03 2.58 3.42
CA PHE A 128 25.40 1.46 2.54
C PHE A 128 26.27 1.93 1.38
N ASN A 129 26.87 0.98 0.70
CA ASN A 129 27.62 1.14 -0.55
C ASN A 129 27.41 -0.08 -1.46
N ALA A 130 28.02 -0.07 -2.65
CA ALA A 130 27.89 -1.14 -3.62
C ALA A 130 28.28 -2.51 -3.05
N GLU A 131 29.36 -2.58 -2.27
CA GLU A 131 29.88 -3.82 -1.71
C GLU A 131 28.89 -4.44 -0.69
N ILE A 132 28.36 -3.63 0.21
CA ILE A 132 27.34 -4.05 1.19
C ILE A 132 26.12 -4.59 0.46
N ILE A 133 25.61 -3.85 -0.53
CA ILE A 133 24.41 -4.26 -1.27
C ILE A 133 24.64 -5.54 -2.04
N GLU A 134 25.76 -5.69 -2.75
CA GLU A 134 26.07 -6.89 -3.51
C GLU A 134 26.20 -8.14 -2.61
N LYS A 135 26.79 -7.98 -1.42
CA LYS A 135 26.86 -9.04 -0.41
C LYS A 135 25.48 -9.48 0.07
N GLU A 136 24.63 -8.53 0.42
CA GLU A 136 23.28 -8.81 0.87
C GLU A 136 22.41 -9.39 -0.25
N CYS A 137 22.53 -8.89 -1.47
CA CYS A 137 21.83 -9.44 -2.63
C CYS A 137 22.19 -10.91 -2.88
N LYS A 138 23.44 -11.31 -2.63
CA LYS A 138 23.83 -12.72 -2.73
C LYS A 138 23.06 -13.59 -1.75
N LEU A 139 22.97 -13.18 -0.49
CA LEU A 139 22.22 -13.90 0.54
C LEU A 139 20.70 -13.88 0.23
N ALA A 140 20.16 -12.74 -0.19
CA ALA A 140 18.78 -12.62 -0.57
C ALA A 140 18.42 -13.54 -1.77
N ALA A 141 19.28 -13.63 -2.78
CA ALA A 141 19.10 -14.53 -3.91
C ALA A 141 19.07 -16.01 -3.48
N GLU A 142 19.95 -16.42 -2.57
CA GLU A 142 19.97 -17.77 -1.98
C GLU A 142 18.68 -18.09 -1.22
N LEU A 143 18.05 -17.07 -0.60
CA LEU A 143 16.76 -17.19 0.09
C LEU A 143 15.55 -17.12 -0.86
N GLY A 144 15.77 -16.91 -2.16
CA GLY A 144 14.74 -16.92 -3.19
C GLY A 144 14.15 -15.55 -3.53
N PHE A 145 14.68 -14.44 -3.01
CA PHE A 145 14.29 -13.11 -3.46
C PHE A 145 14.67 -12.90 -4.93
N LYS A 146 13.80 -12.22 -5.67
CA LYS A 146 14.00 -11.96 -7.12
C LYS A 146 14.25 -10.50 -7.44
N SER A 147 13.94 -9.62 -6.50
CA SER A 147 14.07 -8.18 -6.69
C SER A 147 14.66 -7.52 -5.46
N THR A 148 15.35 -6.41 -5.67
CA THR A 148 15.83 -5.57 -4.59
C THR A 148 15.50 -4.10 -4.87
N ILE A 149 15.32 -3.33 -3.80
CA ILE A 149 15.18 -1.88 -3.89
C ILE A 149 16.27 -1.21 -3.07
N ILE A 150 17.00 -0.32 -3.71
CA ILE A 150 17.89 0.62 -3.07
C ILE A 150 17.09 1.90 -2.89
N ASP A 151 16.65 2.13 -1.66
CA ASP A 151 15.88 3.29 -1.26
C ASP A 151 16.79 4.53 -1.13
N ASP A 152 16.39 5.54 -0.38
CA ASP A 152 17.18 6.74 -0.13
C ASP A 152 18.65 6.44 0.19
N GLY A 153 19.54 7.36 -0.25
CA GLY A 153 20.96 7.32 0.09
C GLY A 153 21.88 6.89 -1.03
N TRP A 154 21.38 6.35 -2.14
CA TRP A 154 22.21 6.06 -3.32
C TRP A 154 22.67 7.34 -4.06
N GLN A 155 21.90 8.41 -3.95
CA GLN A 155 22.10 9.72 -4.55
C GLN A 155 22.98 10.66 -3.70
N THR A 156 23.52 10.20 -2.58
CA THR A 156 24.35 11.01 -1.69
C THR A 156 25.66 10.31 -1.33
N ASN A 157 26.69 11.09 -1.14
CA ASN A 157 27.99 10.59 -0.67
C ASN A 157 28.05 10.45 0.87
N ASN A 158 27.09 10.98 1.58
CA ASN A 158 27.04 10.99 3.04
C ASN A 158 26.11 9.89 3.57
N GLY A 159 26.48 9.27 4.67
CA GLY A 159 25.62 8.37 5.45
C GLY A 159 24.69 9.14 6.41
N GLY A 160 23.89 8.39 7.19
CA GLY A 160 23.04 8.93 8.22
C GLY A 160 21.89 9.82 7.70
N TRP A 161 21.44 10.75 8.54
CA TRP A 161 20.33 11.64 8.25
C TRP A 161 20.71 12.87 7.43
N GLU A 162 22.01 13.16 7.36
CA GLU A 162 22.51 14.26 6.54
C GLU A 162 22.35 13.94 5.05
N GLY A 163 22.12 14.95 4.22
CA GLY A 163 22.00 14.82 2.77
C GLY A 163 20.58 14.51 2.27
N TYR A 164 19.54 14.61 3.11
CA TYR A 164 18.15 14.58 2.61
C TYR A 164 17.84 15.76 1.69
N GLU A 165 18.55 16.86 1.82
CA GLU A 165 18.46 18.05 0.97
C GLU A 165 18.81 17.80 -0.49
N ILE A 166 19.58 16.73 -0.77
CA ILE A 166 19.94 16.32 -2.14
C ILE A 166 19.11 15.13 -2.65
N CYS A 167 18.15 14.63 -1.88
CA CYS A 167 17.17 13.66 -2.37
C CYS A 167 16.31 14.32 -3.45
N GLY A 168 16.35 13.78 -4.66
CA GLY A 168 15.68 14.35 -5.84
C GLY A 168 16.61 14.87 -6.91
N ASP A 169 17.89 15.06 -6.64
CA ASP A 169 18.91 15.42 -7.64
C ASP A 169 19.20 14.29 -8.63
N TRP A 170 18.90 13.05 -8.24
CA TRP A 170 19.00 11.84 -9.06
C TRP A 170 20.41 11.57 -9.62
N ASN A 171 21.42 12.12 -8.96
CA ASN A 171 22.83 11.88 -9.28
C ASN A 171 23.39 10.79 -8.38
N VAL A 172 24.13 9.86 -8.96
CA VAL A 172 24.74 8.77 -8.18
C VAL A 172 25.81 9.30 -7.24
N GLY A 173 25.75 8.91 -5.97
CA GLY A 173 26.80 9.18 -5.00
C GLY A 173 28.05 8.35 -5.29
N LEU A 174 29.06 8.96 -5.93
CA LEU A 174 30.24 8.25 -6.45
C LEU A 174 31.12 7.62 -5.35
N SER A 175 31.07 8.12 -4.12
CA SER A 175 31.78 7.49 -3.00
C SER A 175 31.17 6.15 -2.60
N LYS A 176 29.86 5.98 -2.82
CA LYS A 176 29.12 4.74 -2.52
C LYS A 176 29.06 3.82 -3.72
N PHE A 177 28.88 4.37 -4.90
CA PHE A 177 28.78 3.64 -6.17
C PHE A 177 29.75 4.23 -7.21
N PRO A 178 31.03 3.91 -7.13
CA PRO A 178 32.01 4.41 -8.09
C PRO A 178 31.70 4.02 -9.54
N ASP A 179 31.07 2.87 -9.73
CA ASP A 179 30.58 2.35 -11.02
C ASP A 179 29.21 1.70 -10.85
N MET A 180 28.15 2.51 -10.97
CA MET A 180 26.77 2.03 -10.84
C MET A 180 26.42 0.97 -11.89
N LYS A 181 26.95 1.06 -13.12
CA LYS A 181 26.69 0.06 -14.17
C LYS A 181 27.24 -1.30 -13.79
N LYS A 182 28.45 -1.33 -13.27
CA LYS A 182 29.08 -2.56 -12.78
C LYS A 182 28.30 -3.14 -11.62
N HIS A 183 27.89 -2.31 -10.67
CA HIS A 183 27.06 -2.70 -9.54
C HIS A 183 25.76 -3.37 -9.99
N ILE A 184 24.98 -2.72 -10.86
CA ILE A 184 23.74 -3.28 -11.42
C ILE A 184 24.01 -4.61 -12.13
N SER A 185 25.08 -4.68 -12.94
CA SER A 185 25.47 -5.92 -13.62
C SER A 185 25.78 -7.06 -12.63
N ASN A 186 26.41 -6.76 -11.49
CA ASN A 186 26.71 -7.75 -10.47
C ASN A 186 25.43 -8.27 -9.80
N VAL A 187 24.49 -7.39 -9.47
CA VAL A 187 23.18 -7.79 -8.92
C VAL A 187 22.40 -8.65 -9.93
N HIS A 188 22.37 -8.26 -11.20
CA HIS A 188 21.72 -9.04 -12.26
C HIS A 188 22.34 -10.45 -12.46
N LYS A 189 23.65 -10.62 -12.28
CA LYS A 189 24.31 -11.93 -12.33
C LYS A 189 23.82 -12.89 -11.23
N LEU A 190 23.30 -12.36 -10.14
CA LEU A 190 22.69 -13.14 -9.06
C LEU A 190 21.25 -13.58 -9.38
N GLY A 191 20.71 -13.20 -10.55
CA GLY A 191 19.32 -13.44 -10.93
C GLY A 191 18.32 -12.48 -10.29
N MET A 192 18.77 -11.40 -9.67
CA MET A 192 17.95 -10.36 -9.06
C MET A 192 17.78 -9.15 -9.99
N LYS A 193 16.70 -8.41 -9.79
CA LYS A 193 16.37 -7.17 -10.50
C LYS A 193 16.33 -6.00 -9.53
#